data_269222001f242bc1480303834bda4c64
#
_entry.id   269222001f242bc1480303834bda4c64
#
_cell.length_a   1.000
_cell.length_b   1.000
_cell.length_c   1.000
_cell.angle_alpha   90.00
_cell.angle_beta   90.00
_cell.angle_gamma   90.00
#
_symmetry.space_group_name_H-M   'P 1'
#
loop_
_entity.id
_entity.type
_entity.pdbx_description
1 polymer ?
#
loop_
_entity_poly.entity_id
_entity_poly.type
_entity_poly.pdbx_seq_one_letter_code
_entity_poly.pdbx_strand_id
1 'polypeptide(L)'
;TMLDQEPDGTDVELAGIAVRNLDAPREVELPRGLFTTDAETLVKDADLVIELMGGIEPARTLILTAMRNGACVVTGNKALVAKDGPTLHEEADKAGVQLSYEAAVAGAIPILRPIRDSLSGDRITRVLGIVNGTTNFILDQMDSTGAQFADALAQAQRLGYAEADPTADVEGHDAASKAAILASLSFHTRFSLDDVYCEGISSVTAADIAAAKDAGFVIKLLAIAEKL
;
A
#
# COMPACT_ATOMS: atom_id res chain seq x y z
N THR A 1 -18.41 -4.35 14.76
CA THR A 1 -17.52 -4.13 13.60
C THR A 1 -18.33 -3.50 12.47
N MET A 2 -17.68 -2.84 11.48
CA MET A 2 -18.36 -2.24 10.31
C MET A 2 -19.21 -3.23 9.50
N LEU A 3 -18.99 -4.54 9.66
CA LEU A 3 -19.76 -5.61 9.01
C LEU A 3 -21.10 -5.91 9.68
N ASP A 4 -21.34 -5.42 10.91
CA ASP A 4 -22.60 -5.61 11.62
C ASP A 4 -23.62 -4.47 11.36
N GLN A 5 -23.24 -3.46 10.59
CA GLN A 5 -24.15 -2.43 10.13
C GLN A 5 -24.57 -2.80 8.72
N GLU A 6 -25.78 -3.29 8.54
CA GLU A 6 -26.40 -3.50 7.24
C GLU A 6 -26.22 -2.24 6.38
N PRO A 7 -25.34 -2.26 5.35
CA PRO A 7 -25.34 -1.18 4.39
C PRO A 7 -26.39 -1.54 3.34
N ASP A 8 -27.50 -0.82 3.36
CA ASP A 8 -28.43 -0.64 2.24
C ASP A 8 -28.63 -1.86 1.31
N GLY A 9 -29.01 -3.02 1.87
CA GLY A 9 -29.54 -4.14 1.09
C GLY A 9 -28.52 -5.02 0.38
N THR A 10 -27.24 -4.98 0.74
CA THR A 10 -26.23 -5.94 0.25
C THR A 10 -25.91 -6.90 1.37
N ASP A 11 -26.42 -8.14 1.28
CA ASP A 11 -26.07 -9.22 2.18
C ASP A 11 -24.62 -9.63 1.92
N VAL A 12 -23.70 -9.24 2.79
CA VAL A 12 -22.29 -9.68 2.77
C VAL A 12 -22.08 -10.66 3.91
N GLU A 13 -21.77 -11.90 3.59
CA GLU A 13 -21.44 -12.94 4.56
C GLU A 13 -19.93 -13.15 4.67
N LEU A 14 -19.40 -13.18 5.90
CA LEU A 14 -18.02 -13.56 6.14
C LEU A 14 -17.87 -15.09 6.08
N ALA A 15 -17.49 -15.62 4.92
CA ALA A 15 -17.35 -17.05 4.68
C ALA A 15 -16.22 -17.70 5.48
N GLY A 16 -15.10 -16.98 5.70
CA GLY A 16 -13.99 -17.49 6.49
C GLY A 16 -12.79 -16.55 6.54
N ILE A 17 -11.84 -16.88 7.42
CA ILE A 17 -10.61 -16.13 7.64
C ILE A 17 -9.43 -17.09 7.61
N ALA A 18 -8.57 -16.97 6.61
CA ALA A 18 -7.33 -17.73 6.56
C ALA A 18 -6.26 -17.11 7.47
N VAL A 19 -5.66 -17.91 8.31
CA VAL A 19 -4.64 -17.50 9.28
C VAL A 19 -3.47 -18.47 9.32
N ARG A 20 -2.28 -18.01 9.71
CA ARG A 20 -1.11 -18.90 9.89
C ARG A 20 -1.19 -19.76 11.15
N ASN A 21 -1.80 -19.22 12.21
CA ASN A 21 -1.93 -19.88 13.50
C ASN A 21 -3.35 -19.68 14.04
N LEU A 22 -4.06 -20.78 14.24
CA LEU A 22 -5.42 -20.78 14.78
C LEU A 22 -5.50 -20.33 16.25
N ASP A 23 -4.45 -20.55 17.02
CA ASP A 23 -4.39 -20.28 18.46
C ASP A 23 -3.74 -18.90 18.79
N ALA A 24 -3.36 -18.13 17.78
CA ALA A 24 -2.82 -16.79 18.02
C ALA A 24 -3.87 -15.89 18.70
N PRO A 25 -3.47 -15.10 19.71
CA PRO A 25 -4.38 -14.15 20.35
C PRO A 25 -4.86 -13.09 19.33
N ARG A 26 -6.12 -12.69 19.42
CA ARG A 26 -6.76 -11.71 18.54
C ARG A 26 -7.51 -10.68 19.35
N GLU A 27 -7.49 -9.44 18.89
CA GLU A 27 -8.19 -8.34 19.54
C GLU A 27 -9.72 -8.40 19.33
N VAL A 28 -10.16 -9.11 18.28
CA VAL A 28 -11.57 -9.25 17.92
C VAL A 28 -12.01 -10.69 18.17
N GLU A 29 -13.09 -10.87 18.93
CA GLU A 29 -13.73 -12.16 19.13
C GLU A 29 -14.65 -12.48 17.95
N LEU A 30 -14.31 -13.55 17.24
CA LEU A 30 -15.10 -14.10 16.15
C LEU A 30 -15.32 -15.60 16.36
N PRO A 31 -16.40 -16.18 15.80
CA PRO A 31 -16.66 -17.61 15.89
C PRO A 31 -15.45 -18.43 15.41
N ARG A 32 -15.01 -19.39 16.22
CA ARG A 32 -13.79 -20.18 15.95
C ARG A 32 -13.89 -20.97 14.63
N GLY A 33 -15.10 -21.32 14.21
CA GLY A 33 -15.35 -22.02 12.95
C GLY A 33 -15.08 -21.21 11.68
N LEU A 34 -14.94 -19.88 11.78
CA LEU A 34 -14.56 -19.02 10.66
C LEU A 34 -13.06 -19.10 10.32
N PHE A 35 -12.23 -19.58 11.24
CA PHE A 35 -10.78 -19.59 11.05
C PHE A 35 -10.31 -20.89 10.41
N THR A 36 -9.45 -20.80 9.41
CA THR A 36 -8.80 -21.92 8.75
C THR A 36 -7.33 -21.64 8.48
N THR A 37 -6.52 -22.70 8.38
CA THR A 37 -5.16 -22.61 7.84
C THR A 37 -5.11 -22.99 6.35
N ASP A 38 -6.24 -23.48 5.80
CA ASP A 38 -6.38 -23.84 4.39
C ASP A 38 -6.92 -22.63 3.60
N ALA A 39 -6.01 -21.70 3.29
CA ALA A 39 -6.33 -20.53 2.50
C ALA A 39 -6.68 -20.89 1.04
N GLU A 40 -6.08 -21.96 0.50
CA GLU A 40 -6.28 -22.34 -0.89
C GLU A 40 -7.71 -22.83 -1.17
N THR A 41 -8.27 -23.61 -0.27
CA THR A 41 -9.68 -24.03 -0.37
C THR A 41 -10.60 -22.83 -0.17
N LEU A 42 -10.33 -21.99 0.83
CA LEU A 42 -11.18 -20.83 1.14
C LEU A 42 -11.33 -19.87 -0.04
N VAL A 43 -10.25 -19.55 -0.74
CA VAL A 43 -10.31 -18.59 -1.87
C VAL A 43 -10.99 -19.13 -3.13
N LYS A 44 -11.18 -20.45 -3.24
CA LYS A 44 -11.87 -21.07 -4.39
C LYS A 44 -13.39 -20.92 -4.32
N ASP A 45 -13.94 -20.81 -3.11
CA ASP A 45 -15.38 -20.82 -2.85
C ASP A 45 -15.92 -19.41 -2.52
N ALA A 46 -15.06 -18.38 -2.53
CA ALA A 46 -15.43 -17.01 -2.21
C ALA A 46 -15.83 -16.21 -3.46
N ASP A 47 -16.81 -15.31 -3.30
CA ASP A 47 -17.16 -14.31 -4.34
C ASP A 47 -16.24 -13.08 -4.26
N LEU A 48 -15.75 -12.78 -3.06
CA LEU A 48 -14.84 -11.67 -2.78
C LEU A 48 -13.74 -12.12 -1.83
N VAL A 49 -12.49 -11.88 -2.20
CA VAL A 49 -11.31 -12.13 -1.37
C VAL A 49 -10.66 -10.81 -0.97
N ILE A 50 -10.41 -10.64 0.34
CA ILE A 50 -9.64 -9.51 0.89
C ILE A 50 -8.28 -10.06 1.33
N GLU A 51 -7.21 -9.67 0.64
CA GLU A 51 -5.84 -10.10 0.93
C GLU A 51 -5.08 -8.99 1.67
N LEU A 52 -4.62 -9.31 2.90
CA LEU A 52 -3.90 -8.41 3.79
C LEU A 52 -2.65 -9.07 4.39
N MET A 53 -2.14 -10.14 3.76
CA MET A 53 -1.02 -10.92 4.31
C MET A 53 0.33 -10.25 4.11
N GLY A 54 0.49 -9.50 3.02
CA GLY A 54 1.77 -8.96 2.60
C GLY A 54 2.75 -10.00 2.04
N GLY A 55 3.88 -9.53 1.52
CA GLY A 55 4.86 -10.37 0.82
C GLY A 55 4.40 -10.78 -0.58
N ILE A 56 5.21 -11.57 -1.29
CA ILE A 56 4.88 -11.99 -2.66
C ILE A 56 4.13 -13.32 -2.65
N GLU A 57 4.74 -14.35 -2.07
CA GLU A 57 4.11 -15.65 -1.93
C GLU A 57 3.80 -15.96 -0.45
N PRO A 58 2.67 -16.59 -0.15
CA PRO A 58 1.69 -17.19 -1.05
C PRO A 58 0.60 -16.23 -1.56
N ALA A 59 0.65 -14.95 -1.24
CA ALA A 59 -0.40 -13.97 -1.60
C ALA A 59 -0.69 -13.98 -3.11
N ARG A 60 0.36 -13.95 -3.94
CA ARG A 60 0.24 -14.02 -5.41
C ARG A 60 -0.54 -15.24 -5.88
N THR A 61 -0.13 -16.42 -5.42
CA THR A 61 -0.78 -17.68 -5.79
C THR A 61 -2.25 -17.70 -5.38
N LEU A 62 -2.56 -17.23 -4.18
CA LEU A 62 -3.94 -17.19 -3.66
C LEU A 62 -4.82 -16.19 -4.43
N ILE A 63 -4.32 -14.99 -4.73
CA ILE A 63 -5.03 -13.99 -5.54
C ILE A 63 -5.34 -14.54 -6.94
N LEU A 64 -4.35 -15.13 -7.61
CA LEU A 64 -4.54 -15.72 -8.93
C LEU A 64 -5.56 -16.87 -8.89
N THR A 65 -5.51 -17.70 -7.85
CA THR A 65 -6.47 -18.79 -7.67
C THR A 65 -7.89 -18.24 -7.46
N ALA A 66 -8.06 -17.24 -6.60
CA ALA A 66 -9.35 -16.58 -6.37
C ALA A 66 -9.95 -16.05 -7.67
N MET A 67 -9.20 -15.23 -8.41
CA MET A 67 -9.66 -14.62 -9.65
C MET A 67 -10.02 -15.67 -10.72
N ARG A 68 -9.25 -16.75 -10.87
CA ARG A 68 -9.53 -17.85 -11.79
C ARG A 68 -10.79 -18.64 -11.43
N ASN A 69 -11.20 -18.60 -10.16
CA ASN A 69 -12.48 -19.16 -9.69
C ASN A 69 -13.64 -18.15 -9.67
N GLY A 70 -13.43 -16.94 -10.20
CA GLY A 70 -14.50 -15.95 -10.36
C GLY A 70 -14.64 -14.97 -9.21
N ALA A 71 -13.74 -15.00 -8.21
CA ALA A 71 -13.76 -14.06 -7.10
C ALA A 71 -13.19 -12.69 -7.48
N CYS A 72 -13.87 -11.62 -7.09
CA CYS A 72 -13.26 -10.30 -7.04
C CYS A 72 -12.18 -10.24 -5.94
N VAL A 73 -11.15 -9.43 -6.10
CA VAL A 73 -10.07 -9.33 -5.13
C VAL A 73 -9.83 -7.88 -4.68
N VAL A 74 -9.71 -7.69 -3.37
CA VAL A 74 -9.22 -6.46 -2.77
C VAL A 74 -7.90 -6.78 -2.06
N THR A 75 -6.82 -6.09 -2.41
CA THR A 75 -5.52 -6.29 -1.77
C THR A 75 -4.91 -4.98 -1.26
N GLY A 76 -4.30 -5.02 -0.08
CA GLY A 76 -3.44 -3.96 0.46
C GLY A 76 -1.95 -4.19 0.18
N ASN A 77 -1.60 -5.22 -0.58
CA ASN A 77 -0.24 -5.70 -0.77
C ASN A 77 0.52 -4.90 -1.82
N LYS A 78 1.04 -3.75 -1.42
CA LYS A 78 1.81 -2.85 -2.31
C LYS A 78 3.01 -3.53 -2.98
N ALA A 79 3.71 -4.40 -2.25
CA ALA A 79 4.91 -5.08 -2.77
C ALA A 79 4.54 -6.01 -3.94
N LEU A 80 3.45 -6.75 -3.82
CA LEU A 80 2.95 -7.62 -4.88
C LEU A 80 2.43 -6.82 -6.07
N VAL A 81 1.65 -5.77 -5.84
CA VAL A 81 1.12 -4.91 -6.90
C VAL A 81 2.25 -4.21 -7.66
N ALA A 82 3.28 -3.69 -6.96
CA ALA A 82 4.44 -3.06 -7.59
C ALA A 82 5.28 -4.05 -8.40
N LYS A 83 5.37 -5.32 -7.95
CA LYS A 83 6.20 -6.35 -8.59
C LYS A 83 5.50 -7.02 -9.76
N ASP A 84 4.23 -7.37 -9.62
CA ASP A 84 3.50 -8.24 -10.56
C ASP A 84 2.09 -7.71 -10.91
N GLY A 85 1.81 -6.44 -10.63
CA GLY A 85 0.52 -5.81 -10.91
C GLY A 85 -0.01 -6.05 -12.32
N PRO A 86 0.82 -5.93 -13.39
CA PRO A 86 0.39 -6.23 -14.75
C PRO A 86 -0.16 -7.64 -14.94
N THR A 87 0.51 -8.66 -14.39
CA THR A 87 0.01 -10.06 -14.46
C THR A 87 -1.32 -10.21 -13.71
N LEU A 88 -1.43 -9.57 -12.54
CA LEU A 88 -2.68 -9.62 -11.76
C LEU A 88 -3.84 -8.96 -12.51
N HIS A 89 -3.60 -7.84 -13.19
CA HIS A 89 -4.61 -7.19 -14.04
C HIS A 89 -5.01 -8.04 -15.24
N GLU A 90 -4.03 -8.62 -15.96
CA GLU A 90 -4.30 -9.52 -17.08
C GLU A 90 -5.17 -10.72 -16.66
N GLU A 91 -4.92 -11.31 -15.50
CA GLU A 91 -5.70 -12.44 -15.00
C GLU A 91 -7.10 -11.99 -14.53
N ALA A 92 -7.22 -10.82 -13.91
CA ALA A 92 -8.52 -10.25 -13.56
C ALA A 92 -9.38 -9.99 -14.82
N ASP A 93 -8.79 -9.38 -15.85
CA ASP A 93 -9.45 -9.10 -17.13
C ASP A 93 -9.89 -10.39 -17.84
N LYS A 94 -9.03 -11.42 -17.88
CA LYS A 94 -9.34 -12.73 -18.45
C LYS A 94 -10.49 -13.43 -17.73
N ALA A 95 -10.52 -13.30 -16.40
CA ALA A 95 -11.55 -13.90 -15.56
C ALA A 95 -12.85 -13.06 -15.51
N GLY A 96 -12.81 -11.81 -15.98
CA GLY A 96 -13.95 -10.89 -15.93
C GLY A 96 -14.30 -10.43 -14.51
N VAL A 97 -13.31 -10.37 -13.60
CA VAL A 97 -13.46 -10.00 -12.20
C VAL A 97 -12.71 -8.70 -11.88
N GLN A 98 -13.05 -8.08 -10.75
CA GLN A 98 -12.37 -6.85 -10.31
C GLN A 98 -11.17 -7.15 -9.42
N LEU A 99 -10.07 -6.43 -9.68
CA LEU A 99 -8.92 -6.30 -8.78
C LEU A 99 -8.87 -4.88 -8.24
N SER A 100 -8.99 -4.73 -6.93
CA SER A 100 -8.94 -3.44 -6.22
C SER A 100 -7.77 -3.42 -5.25
N TYR A 101 -6.98 -2.34 -5.27
CA TYR A 101 -5.80 -2.19 -4.41
C TYR A 101 -5.62 -0.75 -3.90
N GLU A 102 -6.73 -0.05 -3.67
CA GLU A 102 -6.72 1.33 -3.16
C GLU A 102 -5.88 1.47 -1.89
N ALA A 103 -5.94 0.47 -0.99
CA ALA A 103 -5.17 0.46 0.24
C ALA A 103 -3.64 0.31 0.04
N ALA A 104 -3.18 -0.08 -1.15
CA ALA A 104 -1.76 -0.23 -1.44
C ALA A 104 -1.03 1.10 -1.59
N VAL A 105 -1.73 2.19 -1.95
CA VAL A 105 -1.15 3.52 -2.14
C VAL A 105 -1.98 4.57 -1.41
N ALA A 106 -1.30 5.38 -0.59
CA ALA A 106 -1.85 6.55 0.10
C ALA A 106 -3.00 6.26 1.09
N GLY A 107 -3.26 5.00 1.43
CA GLY A 107 -4.17 4.56 2.49
C GLY A 107 -5.55 5.25 2.47
N ALA A 108 -5.73 6.25 3.32
CA ALA A 108 -7.01 6.96 3.45
C ALA A 108 -7.32 7.97 2.33
N ILE A 109 -6.40 8.16 1.37
CA ILE A 109 -6.60 9.06 0.24
C ILE A 109 -7.00 8.25 -0.99
N PRO A 110 -8.24 8.40 -1.52
CA PRO A 110 -8.71 7.63 -2.66
C PRO A 110 -8.11 8.18 -3.97
N ILE A 111 -6.88 7.80 -4.30
CA ILE A 111 -6.15 8.32 -5.46
C ILE A 111 -6.15 7.36 -6.65
N LEU A 112 -6.08 6.05 -6.41
CA LEU A 112 -5.98 5.07 -7.50
C LEU A 112 -7.27 5.00 -8.30
N ARG A 113 -8.41 4.96 -7.62
CA ARG A 113 -9.72 4.90 -8.25
C ARG A 113 -10.02 6.14 -9.11
N PRO A 114 -9.80 7.38 -8.65
CA PRO A 114 -9.91 8.56 -9.50
C PRO A 114 -9.02 8.51 -10.74
N ILE A 115 -7.75 8.10 -10.62
CA ILE A 115 -6.85 7.97 -11.77
C ILE A 115 -7.39 6.93 -12.75
N ARG A 116 -7.80 5.76 -12.28
CA ARG A 116 -8.26 4.65 -13.11
C ARG A 116 -9.61 4.91 -13.76
N ASP A 117 -10.57 5.44 -13.00
CA ASP A 117 -11.97 5.50 -13.42
C ASP A 117 -12.35 6.92 -13.91
N SER A 118 -12.04 7.98 -13.16
CA SER A 118 -12.49 9.34 -13.45
C SER A 118 -11.61 10.05 -14.46
N LEU A 119 -10.28 9.83 -14.40
CA LEU A 119 -9.28 10.47 -15.24
C LEU A 119 -8.78 9.55 -16.37
N SER A 120 -9.45 8.44 -16.63
CA SER A 120 -9.05 7.46 -17.66
C SER A 120 -8.98 8.03 -19.08
N GLY A 121 -9.77 9.05 -19.37
CA GLY A 121 -9.77 9.78 -20.64
C GLY A 121 -8.83 10.98 -20.70
N ASP A 122 -8.22 11.34 -19.57
CA ASP A 122 -7.34 12.51 -19.47
C ASP A 122 -5.88 12.15 -19.76
N ARG A 123 -5.11 13.18 -20.15
CA ARG A 123 -3.67 13.05 -20.35
C ARG A 123 -2.93 13.51 -19.09
N ILE A 124 -2.70 12.60 -18.17
CA ILE A 124 -1.86 12.87 -17.00
C ILE A 124 -0.40 12.97 -17.45
N THR A 125 0.25 14.08 -17.13
CA THR A 125 1.66 14.31 -17.45
C THR A 125 2.56 14.24 -16.23
N ARG A 126 1.99 14.43 -15.03
CA ARG A 126 2.76 14.42 -13.80
C ARG A 126 1.89 13.98 -12.61
N VAL A 127 2.46 13.13 -11.75
CA VAL A 127 1.95 12.81 -10.42
C VAL A 127 3.05 13.15 -9.42
N LEU A 128 2.69 13.88 -8.37
CA LEU A 128 3.60 14.29 -7.32
C LEU A 128 2.88 14.22 -5.99
N GLY A 129 3.50 13.63 -4.97
CA GLY A 129 2.89 13.59 -3.65
C GLY A 129 3.78 13.03 -2.55
N ILE A 130 3.37 13.31 -1.30
CA ILE A 130 3.91 12.68 -0.11
C ILE A 130 3.09 11.40 0.12
N VAL A 131 3.72 10.24 -0.04
CA VAL A 131 3.05 8.93 0.02
C VAL A 131 3.49 8.06 1.20
N ASN A 132 4.42 8.56 2.01
CA ASN A 132 4.92 7.87 3.21
C ASN A 132 4.76 8.77 4.44
N GLY A 133 3.95 8.32 5.41
CA GLY A 133 3.65 9.05 6.64
C GLY A 133 4.83 9.09 7.63
N THR A 134 5.57 7.99 7.73
CA THR A 134 6.71 7.84 8.64
C THR A 134 7.80 8.85 8.34
N THR A 135 8.25 8.92 7.09
CA THR A 135 9.27 9.86 6.64
C THR A 135 8.80 11.31 6.73
N ASN A 136 7.52 11.55 6.42
CA ASN A 136 6.95 12.90 6.58
C ASN A 136 6.97 13.35 8.03
N PHE A 137 6.61 12.46 8.99
CA PHE A 137 6.68 12.75 10.43
C PHE A 137 8.12 13.05 10.87
N ILE A 138 9.10 12.21 10.46
CA ILE A 138 10.51 12.40 10.84
C ILE A 138 11.03 13.75 10.35
N LEU A 139 10.85 14.06 9.07
CA LEU A 139 11.29 15.33 8.49
C LEU A 139 10.58 16.54 9.10
N ASP A 140 9.32 16.42 9.45
CA ASP A 140 8.56 17.46 10.15
C ASP A 140 9.08 17.72 11.57
N GLN A 141 9.42 16.66 12.31
CA GLN A 141 10.05 16.79 13.61
C GLN A 141 11.43 17.46 13.51
N MET A 142 12.24 17.09 12.53
CA MET A 142 13.53 17.74 12.29
C MET A 142 13.38 19.24 11.97
N ASP A 143 12.39 19.59 11.13
CA ASP A 143 12.12 20.97 10.75
C ASP A 143 11.56 21.82 11.90
N SER A 144 10.61 21.30 12.64
CA SER A 144 9.90 22.05 13.69
C SER A 144 10.70 22.20 14.98
N THR A 145 11.54 21.21 15.34
CA THR A 145 12.25 21.14 16.61
C THR A 145 13.76 21.30 16.49
N GLY A 146 14.33 21.17 15.29
CA GLY A 146 15.79 21.11 15.07
C GLY A 146 16.41 19.78 15.49
N ALA A 147 15.59 18.74 15.73
CA ALA A 147 16.06 17.42 16.15
C ALA A 147 16.98 16.78 15.11
N GLN A 148 17.91 15.94 15.57
CA GLN A 148 18.68 15.08 14.69
C GLN A 148 17.79 13.93 14.16
N PHE A 149 18.14 13.38 13.01
CA PHE A 149 17.41 12.27 12.37
C PHE A 149 17.16 11.10 13.34
N ALA A 150 18.20 10.67 14.08
CA ALA A 150 18.09 9.55 15.02
C ALA A 150 17.06 9.79 16.14
N ASP A 151 16.99 11.01 16.65
CA ASP A 151 16.05 11.39 17.72
C ASP A 151 14.62 11.43 17.20
N ALA A 152 14.42 11.99 16.00
CA ALA A 152 13.13 12.04 15.32
C ALA A 152 12.61 10.64 14.97
N LEU A 153 13.49 9.75 14.47
CA LEU A 153 13.17 8.35 14.22
C LEU A 153 12.77 7.60 15.50
N ALA A 154 13.56 7.75 16.58
CA ALA A 154 13.25 7.13 17.86
C ALA A 154 11.88 7.61 18.41
N GLN A 155 11.53 8.87 18.17
CA GLN A 155 10.21 9.40 18.52
C GLN A 155 9.12 8.79 17.66
N ALA A 156 9.32 8.66 16.35
CA ALA A 156 8.38 8.01 15.43
C ALA A 156 8.08 6.56 15.87
N GLN A 157 9.12 5.82 16.27
CA GLN A 157 8.98 4.44 16.77
C GLN A 157 8.19 4.40 18.10
N ARG A 158 8.48 5.28 19.05
CA ARG A 158 7.72 5.34 20.31
C ARG A 158 6.24 5.66 20.13
N LEU A 159 5.91 6.46 19.12
CA LEU A 159 4.53 6.86 18.82
C LEU A 159 3.82 5.87 17.88
N GLY A 160 4.51 4.83 17.40
CA GLY A 160 3.95 3.83 16.49
C GLY A 160 3.85 4.28 15.02
N TYR A 161 4.49 5.39 14.63
CA TYR A 161 4.58 5.82 13.23
C TYR A 161 5.67 5.06 12.46
N ALA A 162 6.68 4.55 13.13
CA ALA A 162 7.72 3.71 12.55
C ALA A 162 7.75 2.35 13.24
N GLU A 163 7.96 1.30 12.47
CA GLU A 163 8.19 -0.06 12.97
C GLU A 163 9.60 -0.19 13.58
N ALA A 164 9.87 -1.34 14.22
CA ALA A 164 11.20 -1.64 14.78
C ALA A 164 12.28 -1.66 13.70
N ASP A 165 11.97 -2.18 12.51
CA ASP A 165 12.80 -2.07 11.31
C ASP A 165 12.16 -1.05 10.35
N PRO A 166 12.61 0.21 10.35
CA PRO A 166 12.05 1.28 9.53
C PRO A 166 12.68 1.37 8.13
N THR A 167 13.56 0.44 7.75
CA THR A 167 14.40 0.52 6.54
C THR A 167 13.57 0.79 5.28
N ALA A 168 12.44 0.10 5.11
CA ALA A 168 11.59 0.27 3.93
C ALA A 168 11.06 1.71 3.80
N ASP A 169 10.82 2.39 4.92
CA ASP A 169 10.36 3.77 4.93
C ASP A 169 11.54 4.74 4.74
N VAL A 170 12.56 4.67 5.62
CA VAL A 170 13.62 5.68 5.68
C VAL A 170 14.58 5.63 4.49
N GLU A 171 14.74 4.46 3.86
CA GLU A 171 15.51 4.31 2.61
C GLU A 171 14.67 4.59 1.34
N GLY A 172 13.39 4.92 1.48
CA GLY A 172 12.52 5.34 0.40
C GLY A 172 11.87 4.21 -0.42
N HIS A 173 12.10 2.95 -0.07
CA HIS A 173 11.58 1.80 -0.84
C HIS A 173 10.05 1.73 -0.86
N ASP A 174 9.37 2.10 0.23
CA ASP A 174 7.92 2.21 0.28
C ASP A 174 7.41 3.29 -0.68
N ALA A 175 8.02 4.47 -0.66
CA ALA A 175 7.65 5.56 -1.55
C ALA A 175 7.91 5.23 -3.03
N ALA A 176 9.05 4.55 -3.33
CA ALA A 176 9.38 4.09 -4.68
C ALA A 176 8.38 3.07 -5.21
N SER A 177 7.96 2.10 -4.39
CA SER A 177 6.93 1.13 -4.76
C SER A 177 5.61 1.81 -5.13
N LYS A 178 5.21 2.81 -4.35
CA LYS A 178 3.99 3.60 -4.60
C LYS A 178 4.12 4.47 -5.85
N ALA A 179 5.32 5.05 -6.10
CA ALA A 179 5.60 5.81 -7.32
C ALA A 179 5.47 4.94 -8.58
N ALA A 180 5.98 3.69 -8.55
CA ALA A 180 5.84 2.74 -9.66
C ALA A 180 4.37 2.43 -9.97
N ILE A 181 3.55 2.20 -8.93
CA ILE A 181 2.10 1.95 -9.09
C ILE A 181 1.41 3.17 -9.71
N LEU A 182 1.66 4.36 -9.16
CA LEU A 182 1.07 5.60 -9.64
C LEU A 182 1.47 5.92 -11.09
N ALA A 183 2.75 5.73 -11.42
CA ALA A 183 3.26 5.91 -12.78
C ALA A 183 2.61 4.93 -13.76
N SER A 184 2.49 3.65 -13.38
CA SER A 184 1.89 2.62 -14.22
C SER A 184 0.44 2.93 -14.57
N LEU A 185 -0.35 3.36 -13.58
CA LEU A 185 -1.74 3.74 -13.78
C LEU A 185 -1.87 5.02 -14.61
N SER A 186 -1.11 6.06 -14.25
CA SER A 186 -1.25 7.40 -14.85
C SER A 186 -0.78 7.45 -16.28
N PHE A 187 0.21 6.64 -16.65
CA PHE A 187 0.84 6.68 -17.98
C PHE A 187 0.47 5.48 -18.85
N HIS A 188 -0.38 4.58 -18.37
CA HIS A 188 -0.79 3.34 -19.04
C HIS A 188 0.40 2.54 -19.57
N THR A 189 1.46 2.45 -18.76
CA THR A 189 2.73 1.80 -19.10
C THR A 189 3.23 1.02 -17.90
N ARG A 190 3.88 -0.12 -18.12
CA ARG A 190 4.42 -0.95 -17.05
C ARG A 190 5.68 -0.30 -16.49
N PHE A 191 5.65 0.00 -15.19
CA PHE A 191 6.82 0.38 -14.41
C PHE A 191 6.96 -0.60 -13.24
N SER A 192 8.18 -1.02 -12.98
CA SER A 192 8.59 -1.81 -11.83
C SER A 192 9.35 -0.95 -10.83
N LEU A 193 9.65 -1.50 -9.67
CA LEU A 193 10.52 -0.83 -8.69
C LEU A 193 11.91 -0.52 -9.26
N ASP A 194 12.42 -1.38 -10.15
CA ASP A 194 13.73 -1.21 -10.76
C ASP A 194 13.81 -0.01 -11.74
N ASP A 195 12.67 0.49 -12.18
CA ASP A 195 12.57 1.66 -13.04
C ASP A 195 12.53 2.98 -12.25
N VAL A 196 12.49 2.92 -10.91
CA VAL A 196 12.34 4.08 -10.04
C VAL A 196 13.66 4.45 -9.40
N TYR A 197 14.12 5.68 -9.63
CA TYR A 197 15.19 6.25 -8.81
C TYR A 197 14.72 6.38 -7.36
N CYS A 198 15.47 5.81 -6.43
CA CYS A 198 15.10 5.76 -5.03
C CYS A 198 16.19 6.42 -4.19
N GLU A 199 15.81 7.40 -3.39
CA GLU A 199 16.65 8.06 -2.41
C GLU A 199 15.90 8.17 -1.08
N GLY A 200 16.56 7.71 0.01
CA GLY A 200 16.00 7.77 1.36
C GLY A 200 16.24 9.11 2.06
N ILE A 201 15.84 9.16 3.31
CA ILE A 201 16.01 10.35 4.17
C ILE A 201 17.10 10.18 5.23
N SER A 202 17.74 9.01 5.32
CA SER A 202 18.73 8.69 6.38
C SER A 202 19.95 9.59 6.33
N SER A 203 20.29 10.15 5.17
CA SER A 203 21.39 11.08 4.98
C SER A 203 21.04 12.54 5.27
N VAL A 204 19.75 12.88 5.46
CA VAL A 204 19.32 14.24 5.70
C VAL A 204 19.72 14.67 7.11
N THR A 205 20.48 15.76 7.20
CA THR A 205 20.97 16.31 8.46
C THR A 205 20.13 17.51 8.96
N ALA A 206 20.24 17.83 10.23
CA ALA A 206 19.63 19.05 10.77
C ALA A 206 20.18 20.32 10.09
N ALA A 207 21.44 20.29 9.61
CA ALA A 207 22.02 21.39 8.85
C ALA A 207 21.37 21.57 7.47
N ASP A 208 21.03 20.45 6.78
CA ASP A 208 20.32 20.50 5.51
C ASP A 208 18.92 21.09 5.69
N ILE A 209 18.21 20.67 6.76
CA ILE A 209 16.90 21.22 7.11
C ILE A 209 16.98 22.73 7.38
N ALA A 210 17.96 23.18 8.15
CA ALA A 210 18.16 24.60 8.46
C ALA A 210 18.45 25.39 7.17
N ALA A 211 19.35 24.90 6.32
CA ALA A 211 19.70 25.55 5.07
C ALA A 211 18.51 25.64 4.10
N ALA A 212 17.68 24.61 4.00
CA ALA A 212 16.46 24.63 3.22
C ALA A 212 15.48 25.69 3.75
N LYS A 213 15.31 25.75 5.07
CA LYS A 213 14.43 26.72 5.73
C LYS A 213 14.88 28.16 5.52
N ASP A 214 16.19 28.42 5.60
CA ASP A 214 16.77 29.74 5.31
C ASP A 214 16.56 30.16 3.86
N ALA A 215 16.51 29.19 2.94
CA ALA A 215 16.20 29.40 1.53
C ALA A 215 14.68 29.47 1.23
N GLY A 216 13.81 29.34 2.24
CA GLY A 216 12.34 29.36 2.09
C GLY A 216 11.73 28.06 1.60
N PHE A 217 12.43 26.93 1.79
CA PHE A 217 11.96 25.59 1.41
C PHE A 217 11.79 24.68 2.62
N VAL A 218 11.05 23.56 2.40
CA VAL A 218 10.98 22.44 3.31
C VAL A 218 11.45 21.17 2.60
N ILE A 219 12.10 20.28 3.32
CA ILE A 219 12.53 18.98 2.79
C ILE A 219 11.42 17.97 3.02
N LYS A 220 11.01 17.27 1.96
CA LYS A 220 10.02 16.17 2.01
C LYS A 220 10.46 15.02 1.09
N LEU A 221 10.13 13.79 1.46
CA LEU A 221 10.25 12.64 0.57
C LEU A 221 9.04 12.63 -0.37
N LEU A 222 9.29 12.74 -1.66
CA LEU A 222 8.25 12.83 -2.68
C LEU A 222 8.27 11.60 -3.60
N ALA A 223 7.10 11.03 -3.85
CA ALA A 223 6.89 10.19 -5.02
C ALA A 223 6.63 11.10 -6.23
N ILE A 224 7.45 10.97 -7.26
CA ILE A 224 7.35 11.79 -8.48
C ILE A 224 7.32 10.86 -9.69
N ALA A 225 6.29 10.98 -10.51
CA ALA A 225 6.23 10.38 -11.84
C ALA A 225 5.93 11.48 -12.85
N GLU A 226 6.79 11.62 -13.86
CA GLU A 226 6.67 12.69 -14.85
C GLU A 226 6.97 12.17 -16.26
N LYS A 227 6.11 12.54 -17.21
CA LYS A 227 6.29 12.21 -18.61
C LYS A 227 7.05 13.37 -19.27
N LEU A 228 8.28 13.08 -19.71
CA LEU A 228 9.13 14.02 -20.44
C LEU A 228 8.72 14.16 -21.90
#